data_ba7ff67a2d82845599bb008303463c79
#
_entry.id   ba7ff67a2d82845599bb008303463c79
#
_cell.length_a   1.000
_cell.length_b   1.000
_cell.length_c   1.000
_cell.angle_alpha   90.00
_cell.angle_beta   90.00
_cell.angle_gamma   90.00
#
_symmetry.space_group_name_H-M   'P 1'
#
loop_
_entity.id
_entity.type
_entity.pdbx_description
1 polymer ?
#
loop_
_entity_poly.entity_id
_entity_poly.type
_entity_poly.pdbx_seq_one_letter_code
_entity_poly.pdbx_strand_id
1 'polypeptide(L)'
;DVCSSDLNELVRASITYSMPDGTTQVLDGNTMKDWLAVDADGNYSKDENQWNEKVKEYVANLAAAIDTDGKDHTFPATGIEGGVTISQEGYGWKVDQEQEIAKIAEEVDAHAADAREPQYAQREFAASTENNGFGKTYVEVDASRQHIWLYKDGNLVVDGDCVTGLMEQSSYTKPGIYTTAAKESQKKLHGELQADGSYSWERNVDSWIPFNGEIGFYDASWRSSFGGNLYLTAGSTTGSVALPTAVAQALYDNVDDGTPVIIYYSEAYEVSE
;
A
#
# COMPACT_ATOMS: atom_id res chain seq x y z
N ASP A 1 -36.30 10.58 38.97
CA ASP A 1 -35.29 9.91 38.08
C ASP A 1 -34.82 10.85 36.99
N VAL A 2 -34.30 12.01 37.39
CA VAL A 2 -33.69 13.00 36.46
C VAL A 2 -32.38 12.48 35.90
N CYS A 3 -31.66 11.58 36.61
CA CYS A 3 -30.36 11.07 36.25
C CYS A 3 -30.29 10.14 35.00
N SER A 4 -31.37 9.45 34.65
CA SER A 4 -31.32 8.46 33.55
C SER A 4 -31.57 9.07 32.17
N SER A 5 -32.40 10.11 32.09
CA SER A 5 -32.68 10.84 30.83
C SER A 5 -31.48 11.67 30.38
N ASP A 6 -30.83 12.35 31.33
CA ASP A 6 -29.68 13.21 31.05
C ASP A 6 -28.45 12.39 30.65
N LEU A 7 -28.22 11.25 31.30
CA LEU A 7 -27.15 10.33 30.90
C LEU A 7 -27.34 9.82 29.45
N ASN A 8 -28.55 9.40 29.11
CA ASN A 8 -28.85 8.89 27.76
C ASN A 8 -28.68 9.95 26.67
N GLU A 9 -28.94 11.21 26.97
CA GLU A 9 -28.69 12.29 26.03
C GLU A 9 -27.20 12.56 25.85
N LEU A 10 -26.39 12.53 26.93
CA LEU A 10 -24.95 12.77 26.85
C LEU A 10 -24.18 11.69 26.03
N VAL A 11 -24.69 10.46 25.97
CA VAL A 11 -24.02 9.31 25.32
C VAL A 11 -24.91 8.65 24.26
N ARG A 12 -25.74 9.42 23.59
CA ARG A 12 -26.75 8.93 22.64
C ARG A 12 -26.17 8.44 21.32
N ALA A 13 -25.01 8.95 20.92
CA ALA A 13 -24.39 8.59 19.66
C ALA A 13 -23.98 7.10 19.63
N SER A 14 -24.02 6.52 18.43
CA SER A 14 -23.56 5.15 18.18
C SER A 14 -22.86 5.09 16.82
N ILE A 15 -21.59 4.71 16.81
CA ILE A 15 -20.76 4.60 15.63
C ILE A 15 -20.39 3.13 15.46
N THR A 16 -20.77 2.52 14.34
CA THR A 16 -20.37 1.16 13.97
C THR A 16 -19.26 1.23 12.95
N TYR A 17 -18.06 0.87 13.37
CA TYR A 17 -16.89 0.80 12.49
C TYR A 17 -16.87 -0.50 11.69
N SER A 18 -16.67 -0.37 10.37
CA SER A 18 -16.30 -1.48 9.50
C SER A 18 -14.78 -1.54 9.42
N MET A 19 -14.20 -2.65 9.90
CA MET A 19 -12.75 -2.83 9.99
C MET A 19 -12.19 -3.43 8.70
N PRO A 20 -10.89 -3.21 8.38
CA PRO A 20 -10.26 -3.76 7.17
C PRO A 20 -10.27 -5.29 7.07
N ASP A 21 -10.30 -5.97 8.20
CA ASP A 21 -10.38 -7.44 8.30
C ASP A 21 -11.80 -8.01 8.15
N GLY A 22 -12.78 -7.13 7.88
CA GLY A 22 -14.19 -7.49 7.75
C GLY A 22 -14.95 -7.62 9.07
N THR A 23 -14.29 -7.38 10.21
CA THR A 23 -14.97 -7.30 11.51
C THR A 23 -15.62 -5.94 11.73
N THR A 24 -16.39 -5.83 12.82
CA THR A 24 -17.01 -4.56 13.23
C THR A 24 -16.67 -4.25 14.68
N GLN A 25 -16.52 -2.96 14.98
CA GLN A 25 -16.39 -2.43 16.32
C GLN A 25 -17.44 -1.33 16.55
N VAL A 26 -18.03 -1.27 17.73
CA VAL A 26 -19.07 -0.26 18.05
C VAL A 26 -18.57 0.65 19.16
N LEU A 27 -18.65 1.94 18.92
CA LEU A 27 -18.55 2.99 19.93
C LEU A 27 -19.96 3.47 20.25
N ASP A 28 -20.45 3.15 21.41
CA ASP A 28 -21.80 3.50 21.84
C ASP A 28 -21.85 4.05 23.28
N GLY A 29 -23.05 4.30 23.76
CA GLY A 29 -23.28 4.79 25.12
C GLY A 29 -22.72 3.89 26.22
N ASN A 30 -22.55 2.58 26.00
CA ASN A 30 -21.93 1.69 26.98
C ASN A 30 -20.46 2.00 27.19
N THR A 31 -19.75 2.40 26.15
CA THR A 31 -18.36 2.84 26.22
C THR A 31 -18.27 4.30 26.70
N MET A 32 -19.09 5.19 26.12
CA MET A 32 -19.01 6.63 26.37
C MET A 32 -19.44 7.03 27.77
N LYS A 33 -20.31 6.28 28.44
CA LYS A 33 -20.72 6.56 29.83
C LYS A 33 -19.53 6.58 30.80
N ASP A 34 -18.52 5.76 30.55
CA ASP A 34 -17.31 5.66 31.39
C ASP A 34 -16.35 6.83 31.17
N TRP A 35 -16.65 7.70 30.19
CA TRP A 35 -15.91 8.93 29.90
C TRP A 35 -16.46 10.16 30.63
N LEU A 36 -17.66 10.03 31.21
CA LEU A 36 -18.32 11.10 31.94
C LEU A 36 -17.75 11.25 33.35
N ALA A 37 -17.73 12.47 33.84
CA ALA A 37 -17.49 12.76 35.22
C ALA A 37 -18.74 12.42 36.07
N VAL A 38 -18.53 11.92 37.27
CA VAL A 38 -19.59 11.63 38.25
C VAL A 38 -19.29 12.40 39.51
N ASP A 39 -20.23 13.21 39.96
CA ASP A 39 -20.15 13.97 41.22
C ASP A 39 -20.43 13.12 42.45
N ALA A 40 -20.31 13.72 43.65
CA ALA A 40 -20.53 13.03 44.93
C ALA A 40 -22.01 12.59 45.12
N ASP A 41 -22.92 13.17 44.40
CA ASP A 41 -24.36 12.86 44.45
C ASP A 41 -24.75 11.84 43.37
N GLY A 42 -23.77 11.38 42.52
CA GLY A 42 -23.97 10.40 41.48
C GLY A 42 -24.52 10.98 40.17
N ASN A 43 -24.46 12.30 39.96
CA ASN A 43 -24.89 12.96 38.72
C ASN A 43 -23.77 12.87 37.67
N TYR A 44 -24.13 12.56 36.43
CA TYR A 44 -23.22 12.51 35.30
C TYR A 44 -23.09 13.89 34.64
N SER A 45 -21.87 14.23 34.23
CA SER A 45 -21.60 15.43 33.44
C SER A 45 -20.47 15.20 32.47
N LYS A 46 -20.46 15.94 31.35
CA LYS A 46 -19.34 15.92 30.39
C LYS A 46 -18.32 16.97 30.85
N ASP A 47 -17.22 16.50 31.46
CA ASP A 47 -16.02 17.32 31.62
C ASP A 47 -15.21 17.27 30.32
N GLU A 48 -15.07 18.41 29.65
CA GLU A 48 -14.48 18.48 28.30
C GLU A 48 -13.02 17.99 28.28
N ASN A 49 -12.24 18.21 29.33
CA ASN A 49 -10.85 17.75 29.36
C ASN A 49 -10.79 16.21 29.49
N GLN A 50 -11.55 15.67 30.45
CA GLN A 50 -11.63 14.22 30.65
C GLN A 50 -12.17 13.53 29.40
N TRP A 51 -13.25 14.06 28.81
CA TRP A 51 -13.84 13.54 27.60
C TRP A 51 -12.86 13.50 26.45
N ASN A 52 -12.18 14.60 26.16
CA ASN A 52 -11.22 14.69 25.08
C ASN A 52 -10.04 13.72 25.25
N GLU A 53 -9.55 13.52 26.47
CA GLU A 53 -8.50 12.51 26.74
C GLU A 53 -9.03 11.10 26.52
N LYS A 54 -10.27 10.80 26.86
CA LYS A 54 -10.89 9.50 26.61
C LYS A 54 -11.15 9.22 25.13
N VAL A 55 -11.55 10.21 24.35
CA VAL A 55 -11.66 10.10 22.89
C VAL A 55 -10.30 9.82 22.26
N LYS A 56 -9.25 10.53 22.68
CA LYS A 56 -7.87 10.26 22.20
C LYS A 56 -7.41 8.85 22.54
N GLU A 57 -7.64 8.40 23.78
CA GLU A 57 -7.30 7.05 24.22
C GLU A 57 -8.04 5.99 23.37
N TYR A 58 -9.33 6.20 23.13
CA TYR A 58 -10.14 5.31 22.30
C TYR A 58 -9.60 5.23 20.86
N VAL A 59 -9.33 6.38 20.23
CA VAL A 59 -8.81 6.45 18.85
C VAL A 59 -7.41 5.85 18.74
N ALA A 60 -6.55 6.06 19.76
CA ALA A 60 -5.24 5.42 19.80
C ALA A 60 -5.34 3.88 19.88
N ASN A 61 -6.30 3.37 20.65
CA ASN A 61 -6.55 1.92 20.73
C ASN A 61 -7.15 1.38 19.41
N LEU A 62 -8.04 2.14 18.76
CA LEU A 62 -8.58 1.80 17.44
C LEU A 62 -7.45 1.73 16.40
N ALA A 63 -6.57 2.74 16.38
CA ALA A 63 -5.41 2.76 15.50
C ALA A 63 -4.46 1.58 15.77
N ALA A 64 -4.15 1.30 17.04
CA ALA A 64 -3.28 0.17 17.41
C ALA A 64 -3.82 -1.20 16.93
N ALA A 65 -5.15 -1.34 16.84
CA ALA A 65 -5.79 -2.56 16.34
C ALA A 65 -5.76 -2.67 14.80
N ILE A 66 -5.71 -1.55 14.09
CA ILE A 66 -5.84 -1.48 12.63
C ILE A 66 -4.49 -1.30 11.94
N ASP A 67 -3.61 -0.43 12.48
CA ASP A 67 -2.43 0.05 11.78
C ASP A 67 -1.46 -1.08 11.43
N THR A 68 -1.15 -1.18 10.14
CA THR A 68 -0.17 -2.11 9.57
C THR A 68 0.95 -1.40 8.79
N ASP A 69 0.94 -0.06 8.74
CA ASP A 69 1.99 0.75 8.09
C ASP A 69 3.38 0.36 8.60
N GLY A 70 4.28 -0.01 7.70
CA GLY A 70 5.64 -0.44 7.99
C GLY A 70 5.77 -1.81 8.67
N LYS A 71 4.68 -2.54 8.87
CA LYS A 71 4.72 -3.92 9.38
C LYS A 71 4.99 -4.92 8.25
N ASP A 72 5.22 -6.16 8.65
CA ASP A 72 5.36 -7.29 7.74
C ASP A 72 4.01 -7.62 7.07
N HIS A 73 4.02 -7.66 5.74
CA HIS A 73 2.90 -8.10 4.92
C HIS A 73 3.27 -9.39 4.21
N THR A 74 2.40 -10.40 4.25
CA THR A 74 2.58 -11.63 3.49
C THR A 74 1.89 -11.48 2.13
N PHE A 75 2.68 -11.30 1.08
CA PHE A 75 2.19 -11.32 -0.30
C PHE A 75 2.06 -12.77 -0.78
N PRO A 76 0.89 -13.22 -1.26
CA PRO A 76 0.69 -14.57 -1.77
C PRO A 76 1.28 -14.72 -3.17
N ALA A 77 2.61 -14.84 -3.21
CA ALA A 77 3.41 -14.84 -4.43
C ALA A 77 3.19 -16.06 -5.32
N THR A 78 3.22 -15.86 -6.62
CA THR A 78 2.97 -16.90 -7.63
C THR A 78 3.96 -18.05 -7.53
N GLY A 79 3.43 -19.25 -7.25
CA GLY A 79 4.21 -20.49 -7.15
C GLY A 79 5.09 -20.61 -5.90
N ILE A 80 4.86 -19.79 -4.88
CA ILE A 80 5.54 -19.85 -3.58
C ILE A 80 4.55 -20.19 -2.49
N GLU A 81 4.67 -21.39 -1.93
CA GLU A 81 3.83 -21.81 -0.82
C GLU A 81 4.09 -20.93 0.41
N GLY A 82 3.02 -20.39 1.01
CA GLY A 82 3.11 -19.46 2.14
C GLY A 82 3.41 -18.00 1.75
N GLY A 83 3.67 -17.74 0.46
CA GLY A 83 3.95 -16.38 -0.03
C GLY A 83 5.33 -15.85 0.35
N VAL A 84 5.51 -14.54 0.20
CA VAL A 84 6.73 -13.81 0.58
C VAL A 84 6.40 -12.70 1.58
N THR A 85 7.30 -12.46 2.53
CA THR A 85 7.15 -11.37 3.50
C THR A 85 7.80 -10.11 2.95
N ILE A 86 7.06 -9.01 2.96
CA ILE A 86 7.53 -7.69 2.54
C ILE A 86 7.25 -6.71 3.68
N SER A 87 8.27 -5.96 4.12
CA SER A 87 8.14 -4.88 5.10
C SER A 87 8.50 -3.58 4.41
N GLN A 88 7.61 -2.61 4.46
CA GLN A 88 7.84 -1.32 3.82
C GLN A 88 7.10 -0.19 4.54
N GLU A 89 7.81 0.87 4.90
CA GLU A 89 7.18 2.13 5.30
C GLU A 89 6.41 2.74 4.12
N GLY A 90 5.25 3.33 4.40
CA GLY A 90 4.40 3.91 3.36
C GLY A 90 3.45 2.91 2.69
N TYR A 91 3.37 1.67 3.19
CA TYR A 91 2.34 0.71 2.82
C TYR A 91 1.72 0.08 4.07
N GLY A 92 0.41 -0.10 4.05
CA GLY A 92 -0.40 -0.63 5.14
C GLY A 92 -1.55 0.30 5.51
N TRP A 93 -2.41 -0.15 6.42
CA TRP A 93 -3.44 0.67 7.02
C TRP A 93 -2.83 1.63 8.03
N LYS A 94 -3.34 2.86 8.06
CA LYS A 94 -2.97 3.87 9.05
C LYS A 94 -4.17 4.76 9.33
N VAL A 95 -4.65 4.75 10.55
CA VAL A 95 -5.74 5.64 10.99
C VAL A 95 -5.23 7.08 11.08
N ASP A 96 -5.98 8.01 10.51
CA ASP A 96 -5.81 9.43 10.75
C ASP A 96 -6.47 9.78 12.09
N GLN A 97 -5.69 9.67 13.15
CA GLN A 97 -6.20 9.85 14.51
C GLN A 97 -6.76 11.25 14.75
N GLU A 98 -6.19 12.29 14.12
CA GLU A 98 -6.66 13.66 14.28
C GLU A 98 -8.04 13.86 13.61
N GLN A 99 -8.19 13.39 12.39
CA GLN A 99 -9.47 13.44 11.69
C GLN A 99 -10.53 12.54 12.35
N GLU A 100 -10.12 11.37 12.86
CA GLU A 100 -11.04 10.46 13.55
C GLU A 100 -11.56 11.06 14.86
N ILE A 101 -10.72 11.70 15.66
CA ILE A 101 -11.13 12.43 16.88
C ILE A 101 -12.13 13.52 16.53
N ALA A 102 -11.84 14.32 15.50
CA ALA A 102 -12.74 15.37 15.05
C ALA A 102 -14.09 14.82 14.56
N LYS A 103 -14.07 13.69 13.85
CA LYS A 103 -15.28 13.05 13.34
C LYS A 103 -16.14 12.46 14.45
N ILE A 104 -15.53 11.83 15.45
CA ILE A 104 -16.26 11.36 16.65
C ILE A 104 -16.93 12.54 17.37
N ALA A 105 -16.23 13.67 17.54
CA ALA A 105 -16.81 14.85 18.19
C ALA A 105 -18.04 15.36 17.43
N GLU A 106 -17.96 15.48 16.10
CA GLU A 106 -19.10 15.87 15.24
C GLU A 106 -20.30 14.92 15.42
N GLU A 107 -20.05 13.60 15.39
CA GLU A 107 -21.10 12.58 15.47
C GLU A 107 -21.74 12.52 16.86
N VAL A 108 -20.95 12.71 17.91
CA VAL A 108 -21.45 12.80 19.30
C VAL A 108 -22.34 14.04 19.47
N ASP A 109 -21.90 15.20 19.00
CA ASP A 109 -22.66 16.44 19.11
C ASP A 109 -23.99 16.40 18.29
N ALA A 110 -23.97 15.65 17.18
CA ALA A 110 -25.14 15.39 16.34
C ALA A 110 -26.04 14.26 16.87
N HIS A 111 -25.65 13.56 17.94
CA HIS A 111 -26.32 12.33 18.41
C HIS A 111 -26.50 11.28 17.29
N ALA A 112 -25.51 11.18 16.42
CA ALA A 112 -25.58 10.34 15.24
C ALA A 112 -25.64 8.84 15.58
N ALA A 113 -26.36 8.10 14.73
CA ALA A 113 -26.25 6.63 14.64
C ALA A 113 -25.70 6.32 13.25
N ASP A 114 -24.39 6.10 13.14
CA ASP A 114 -23.70 5.96 11.87
C ASP A 114 -22.97 4.63 11.75
N ALA A 115 -22.77 4.19 10.50
CA ALA A 115 -21.98 3.01 10.19
C ALA A 115 -20.96 3.38 9.10
N ARG A 116 -19.68 3.32 9.42
CA ARG A 116 -18.61 3.81 8.55
C ARG A 116 -17.28 3.11 8.83
N GLU A 117 -16.33 3.32 7.95
CA GLU A 117 -14.93 3.03 8.23
C GLU A 117 -14.31 4.11 9.12
N PRO A 118 -13.21 3.83 9.84
CA PRO A 118 -12.36 4.85 10.43
C PRO A 118 -11.82 5.85 9.38
N GLN A 119 -11.43 7.05 9.83
CA GLN A 119 -10.69 7.97 8.97
C GLN A 119 -9.27 7.44 8.77
N TYR A 120 -8.87 7.22 7.52
CA TYR A 120 -7.55 6.68 7.20
C TYR A 120 -6.64 7.74 6.57
N ALA A 121 -5.41 7.87 7.09
CA ALA A 121 -4.33 8.60 6.43
C ALA A 121 -3.71 7.76 5.30
N GLN A 122 -3.77 6.42 5.42
CA GLN A 122 -3.23 5.49 4.43
C GLN A 122 -4.04 4.19 4.43
N ARG A 123 -4.09 3.54 3.27
CA ARG A 123 -4.80 2.27 3.07
C ARG A 123 -3.90 1.26 2.37
N GLU A 124 -4.14 -0.02 2.58
CA GLU A 124 -3.73 -1.07 1.66
C GLU A 124 -4.52 -0.97 0.33
N PHE A 125 -4.11 -1.69 -0.69
CA PHE A 125 -4.79 -1.66 -2.00
C PHE A 125 -6.20 -2.24 -1.96
N ALA A 126 -6.46 -3.13 -1.00
CA ALA A 126 -7.77 -3.74 -0.78
C ALA A 126 -7.99 -4.03 0.70
N ALA A 127 -9.17 -4.52 1.07
CA ALA A 127 -9.42 -5.06 2.41
C ALA A 127 -8.45 -6.20 2.72
N SER A 128 -8.05 -6.34 3.98
CA SER A 128 -7.08 -7.38 4.41
C SER A 128 -7.59 -8.82 4.12
N THR A 129 -8.91 -8.99 3.98
CA THR A 129 -9.54 -10.25 3.55
C THR A 129 -9.39 -10.54 2.06
N GLU A 130 -8.97 -9.58 1.25
CA GLU A 130 -8.80 -9.73 -0.18
C GLU A 130 -7.31 -9.80 -0.53
N ASN A 131 -6.81 -11.03 -0.76
CA ASN A 131 -5.43 -11.30 -1.13
C ASN A 131 -4.43 -10.65 -0.14
N ASN A 132 -4.71 -10.74 1.16
CA ASN A 132 -3.93 -10.12 2.24
C ASN A 132 -3.71 -8.60 2.06
N GLY A 133 -4.72 -7.87 1.55
CA GLY A 133 -4.65 -6.43 1.33
C GLY A 133 -4.07 -6.00 -0.03
N PHE A 134 -3.53 -6.94 -0.83
CA PHE A 134 -2.94 -6.64 -2.14
C PHE A 134 -3.97 -6.55 -3.28
N GLY A 135 -5.21 -7.00 -3.04
CA GLY A 135 -6.26 -7.02 -4.06
C GLY A 135 -6.04 -8.08 -5.14
N LYS A 136 -6.76 -7.96 -6.25
CA LYS A 136 -6.76 -8.94 -7.35
C LYS A 136 -6.16 -8.41 -8.65
N THR A 137 -5.77 -7.13 -8.68
CA THR A 137 -5.14 -6.50 -9.85
C THR A 137 -3.80 -5.95 -9.43
N TYR A 138 -2.72 -6.53 -9.93
CA TYR A 138 -1.35 -6.13 -9.61
C TYR A 138 -0.35 -6.69 -10.62
N VAL A 139 0.80 -6.02 -10.72
CA VAL A 139 2.01 -6.54 -11.36
C VAL A 139 2.87 -7.20 -10.29
N GLU A 140 3.33 -8.41 -10.54
CA GLU A 140 4.24 -9.17 -9.69
C GLU A 140 5.56 -9.39 -10.40
N VAL A 141 6.67 -9.15 -9.72
CA VAL A 141 8.02 -9.42 -10.24
C VAL A 141 8.82 -10.22 -9.21
N ASP A 142 9.18 -11.43 -9.58
CA ASP A 142 10.18 -12.20 -8.84
C ASP A 142 11.56 -11.96 -9.46
N ALA A 143 12.35 -11.14 -8.81
CA ALA A 143 13.67 -10.76 -9.28
C ALA A 143 14.72 -11.90 -9.16
N SER A 144 14.46 -12.93 -8.35
CA SER A 144 15.29 -14.15 -8.35
C SER A 144 15.02 -15.03 -9.56
N ARG A 145 13.74 -15.24 -9.89
CA ARG A 145 13.33 -16.03 -11.06
C ARG A 145 13.40 -15.25 -12.37
N GLN A 146 13.60 -13.93 -12.31
CA GLN A 146 13.60 -13.02 -13.45
C GLN A 146 12.32 -13.15 -14.28
N HIS A 147 11.18 -13.09 -13.59
CA HIS A 147 9.88 -13.34 -14.16
C HIS A 147 8.86 -12.28 -13.72
N ILE A 148 7.93 -11.93 -14.61
CA ILE A 148 6.88 -10.96 -14.38
C ILE A 148 5.52 -11.57 -14.66
N TRP A 149 4.54 -11.26 -13.83
CA TRP A 149 3.12 -11.55 -14.03
C TRP A 149 2.29 -10.28 -13.90
N LEU A 150 1.21 -10.18 -14.66
CA LEU A 150 0.11 -9.24 -14.41
C LEU A 150 -1.14 -10.05 -14.13
N TYR A 151 -1.71 -9.82 -12.98
CA TYR A 151 -3.07 -10.25 -12.66
C TYR A 151 -4.03 -9.07 -12.80
N LYS A 152 -5.20 -9.31 -13.41
CA LYS A 152 -6.30 -8.34 -13.50
C LYS A 152 -7.58 -9.02 -13.07
N ASP A 153 -8.21 -8.51 -12.02
CA ASP A 153 -9.39 -9.12 -11.40
C ASP A 153 -9.21 -10.62 -11.05
N GLY A 154 -8.01 -10.98 -10.61
CA GLY A 154 -7.62 -12.34 -10.29
C GLY A 154 -7.28 -13.24 -11.48
N ASN A 155 -7.34 -12.73 -12.70
CA ASN A 155 -6.98 -13.48 -13.90
C ASN A 155 -5.55 -13.13 -14.34
N LEU A 156 -4.77 -14.16 -14.69
CA LEU A 156 -3.44 -13.98 -15.26
C LEU A 156 -3.57 -13.41 -16.69
N VAL A 157 -3.00 -12.23 -16.92
CA VAL A 157 -3.07 -11.51 -18.21
C VAL A 157 -1.71 -11.43 -18.90
N VAL A 158 -0.65 -11.25 -18.13
CA VAL A 158 0.73 -11.24 -18.65
C VAL A 158 1.54 -12.26 -17.86
N ASP A 159 2.35 -13.02 -18.57
CA ASP A 159 3.27 -14.03 -18.05
C ASP A 159 4.51 -14.03 -18.94
N GLY A 160 5.68 -13.72 -18.39
CA GLY A 160 6.89 -13.64 -19.19
C GLY A 160 8.18 -13.44 -18.41
N ASP A 161 9.28 -13.75 -19.08
CA ASP A 161 10.61 -13.47 -18.56
C ASP A 161 10.90 -11.96 -18.59
N CYS A 162 11.74 -11.50 -17.65
CA CYS A 162 12.25 -10.14 -17.60
C CYS A 162 13.77 -10.12 -17.36
N VAL A 163 14.35 -8.93 -17.35
CA VAL A 163 15.69 -8.71 -16.82
C VAL A 163 15.63 -7.48 -15.91
N THR A 164 15.86 -7.69 -14.63
CA THR A 164 15.91 -6.64 -13.61
C THR A 164 17.25 -5.89 -13.61
N GLY A 165 17.43 -4.97 -12.69
CA GLY A 165 18.68 -4.23 -12.51
C GLY A 165 19.86 -5.14 -12.20
N LEU A 166 21.06 -4.72 -12.63
CA LEU A 166 22.32 -5.39 -12.29
C LEU A 166 22.50 -5.38 -10.77
N MET A 167 22.99 -6.47 -10.20
CA MET A 167 23.12 -6.65 -8.75
C MET A 167 24.26 -5.82 -8.14
N GLU A 168 24.20 -4.51 -8.36
CA GLU A 168 25.07 -3.48 -7.82
C GLU A 168 24.23 -2.44 -7.07
N GLN A 169 24.76 -1.83 -6.01
CA GLN A 169 24.06 -0.89 -5.15
C GLN A 169 23.37 0.25 -5.91
N SER A 170 23.96 0.69 -7.02
CA SER A 170 23.45 1.79 -7.85
C SER A 170 22.34 1.38 -8.82
N SER A 171 22.16 0.09 -9.09
CA SER A 171 21.37 -0.38 -10.23
C SER A 171 20.46 -1.58 -9.96
N TYR A 172 20.56 -2.25 -8.81
CA TYR A 172 19.64 -3.37 -8.53
C TYR A 172 18.19 -2.89 -8.41
N THR A 173 17.27 -3.71 -8.86
CA THR A 173 15.85 -3.44 -8.69
C THR A 173 15.47 -3.68 -7.24
N LYS A 174 15.17 -2.60 -6.50
CA LYS A 174 14.85 -2.70 -5.07
C LYS A 174 13.54 -3.44 -4.85
N PRO A 175 13.50 -4.44 -3.97
CA PRO A 175 12.25 -5.05 -3.58
C PRO A 175 11.36 -4.04 -2.87
N GLY A 176 10.05 -4.20 -3.01
CA GLY A 176 9.10 -3.29 -2.40
C GLY A 176 7.71 -3.35 -3.03
N ILE A 177 6.87 -2.48 -2.53
CA ILE A 177 5.48 -2.31 -2.94
C ILE A 177 5.35 -0.91 -3.55
N TYR A 178 5.01 -0.85 -4.81
CA TYR A 178 4.94 0.36 -5.61
C TYR A 178 3.59 0.46 -6.31
N THR A 179 3.40 1.53 -7.05
CA THR A 179 2.28 1.69 -7.99
C THR A 179 2.79 2.23 -9.32
N THR A 180 2.18 1.80 -10.41
CA THR A 180 2.45 2.40 -11.72
C THR A 180 2.04 3.87 -11.72
N ALA A 181 2.82 4.70 -12.41
CA ALA A 181 2.45 6.08 -12.75
C ALA A 181 2.11 6.19 -14.25
N ALA A 182 1.81 7.40 -14.70
CA ALA A 182 1.40 7.66 -16.07
C ALA A 182 2.39 7.05 -17.09
N LYS A 183 1.91 6.11 -17.88
CA LYS A 183 2.68 5.41 -18.89
C LYS A 183 2.91 6.29 -20.12
N GLU A 184 4.06 6.13 -20.76
CA GLU A 184 4.44 6.89 -21.95
C GLU A 184 4.77 5.93 -23.10
N SER A 185 4.40 6.33 -24.33
CA SER A 185 4.85 5.65 -25.54
C SER A 185 5.99 6.44 -26.20
N GLN A 186 6.89 5.73 -26.89
CA GLN A 186 8.02 6.33 -27.61
C GLN A 186 8.88 7.22 -26.70
N LYS A 187 9.17 6.75 -25.50
CA LYS A 187 10.02 7.42 -24.52
C LYS A 187 11.49 7.29 -24.92
N LYS A 188 12.24 8.38 -24.76
CA LYS A 188 13.70 8.32 -24.83
C LYS A 188 14.24 8.13 -23.40
N LEU A 189 14.82 6.97 -23.14
CA LEU A 189 15.60 6.68 -21.93
C LEU A 189 17.05 7.07 -22.13
N HIS A 190 17.70 7.52 -21.08
CA HIS A 190 19.11 7.92 -21.12
C HIS A 190 19.83 7.57 -19.82
N GLY A 191 21.13 7.44 -19.91
CA GLY A 191 22.03 7.31 -18.77
C GLY A 191 22.42 8.66 -18.18
N GLU A 192 23.55 8.66 -17.48
CA GLU A 192 24.06 9.87 -16.83
C GLU A 192 24.47 10.94 -17.83
N LEU A 193 24.20 12.22 -17.47
CA LEU A 193 24.67 13.38 -18.23
C LEU A 193 26.18 13.52 -18.04
N GLN A 194 26.91 13.53 -19.15
CA GLN A 194 28.36 13.70 -19.19
C GLN A 194 28.76 15.17 -19.15
N ALA A 195 30.02 15.45 -18.84
CA ALA A 195 30.56 16.82 -18.76
C ALA A 195 30.50 17.60 -20.09
N ASP A 196 30.44 16.90 -21.22
CA ASP A 196 30.30 17.47 -22.55
C ASP A 196 28.85 17.76 -22.99
N GLY A 197 27.89 17.47 -22.10
CA GLY A 197 26.45 17.65 -22.34
C GLY A 197 25.78 16.48 -23.07
N SER A 198 26.50 15.42 -23.41
CA SER A 198 25.93 14.17 -23.93
C SER A 198 25.45 13.24 -22.79
N TYR A 199 24.63 12.27 -23.12
CA TYR A 199 24.29 11.18 -22.17
C TYR A 199 25.23 9.99 -22.40
N SER A 200 25.54 9.25 -21.34
CA SER A 200 26.38 8.04 -21.40
C SER A 200 25.82 6.98 -22.34
N TRP A 201 24.50 6.94 -22.46
CA TRP A 201 23.75 6.17 -23.46
C TRP A 201 22.35 6.76 -23.64
N GLU A 202 21.73 6.50 -24.78
CA GLU A 202 20.32 6.79 -25.07
C GLU A 202 19.68 5.59 -25.76
N ARG A 203 18.39 5.34 -25.42
CA ARG A 203 17.56 4.30 -26.03
C ARG A 203 16.13 4.79 -26.18
N ASN A 204 15.54 4.56 -27.34
CA ASN A 204 14.10 4.74 -27.54
C ASN A 204 13.40 3.44 -27.17
N VAL A 205 12.30 3.57 -26.44
CA VAL A 205 11.41 2.47 -26.06
C VAL A 205 9.98 2.80 -26.50
N ASP A 206 9.24 1.81 -26.93
CA ASP A 206 7.86 1.98 -27.40
C ASP A 206 6.89 1.97 -26.22
N SER A 207 7.25 1.25 -25.15
CA SER A 207 6.45 1.12 -23.93
C SER A 207 7.30 1.52 -22.72
N TRP A 208 6.86 2.54 -21.98
CA TRP A 208 7.43 2.95 -20.71
C TRP A 208 6.36 3.02 -19.65
N ILE A 209 6.54 2.30 -18.55
CA ILE A 209 5.61 2.21 -17.44
C ILE A 209 6.39 2.47 -16.15
N PRO A 210 6.46 3.72 -15.66
CA PRO A 210 7.18 4.05 -14.43
C PRO A 210 6.42 3.51 -13.20
N PHE A 211 7.17 3.07 -12.16
CA PHE A 211 6.60 2.63 -10.89
C PHE A 211 7.35 3.17 -9.66
N ASN A 212 8.56 3.71 -9.85
CA ASN A 212 9.34 4.31 -8.76
C ASN A 212 10.22 5.44 -9.31
N GLY A 213 9.66 6.64 -9.43
CA GLY A 213 10.34 7.78 -10.06
C GLY A 213 10.76 7.48 -11.51
N GLU A 214 12.06 7.51 -11.77
CA GLU A 214 12.63 7.20 -13.10
C GLU A 214 12.89 5.69 -13.32
N ILE A 215 12.39 4.83 -12.43
CA ILE A 215 12.48 3.37 -12.54
C ILE A 215 11.13 2.85 -13.04
N GLY A 216 11.15 1.99 -14.06
CA GLY A 216 9.95 1.47 -14.68
C GLY A 216 10.18 0.20 -15.50
N PHE A 217 9.09 -0.29 -16.08
CA PHE A 217 9.10 -1.37 -17.06
C PHE A 217 9.28 -0.77 -18.46
N TYR A 218 10.07 -1.43 -19.32
CA TYR A 218 10.28 -0.99 -20.70
C TYR A 218 10.54 -2.16 -21.64
N ASP A 219 10.21 -1.98 -22.91
CA ASP A 219 10.58 -2.92 -23.97
C ASP A 219 12.07 -2.76 -24.32
N ALA A 220 12.78 -3.86 -24.29
CA ALA A 220 14.21 -3.89 -24.61
C ALA A 220 14.47 -4.66 -25.92
N SER A 221 14.02 -4.09 -27.04
CA SER A 221 14.10 -4.71 -28.37
C SER A 221 15.53 -5.05 -28.84
N TRP A 222 16.53 -4.44 -28.21
CA TRP A 222 17.96 -4.72 -28.46
C TRP A 222 18.50 -5.95 -27.72
N ARG A 223 17.72 -6.54 -26.82
CA ARG A 223 18.09 -7.78 -26.09
C ARG A 223 17.59 -8.99 -26.84
N SER A 224 18.47 -10.01 -26.94
CA SER A 224 18.12 -11.30 -27.53
C SER A 224 17.72 -12.36 -26.51
N SER A 225 17.90 -12.07 -25.21
CA SER A 225 17.63 -13.02 -24.11
C SER A 225 17.08 -12.32 -22.89
N PHE A 226 16.18 -13.00 -22.19
CA PHE A 226 15.56 -12.59 -20.96
C PHE A 226 15.52 -13.76 -19.98
N GLY A 227 15.31 -13.48 -18.70
CA GLY A 227 15.23 -14.50 -17.66
C GLY A 227 16.58 -15.01 -17.18
N GLY A 228 16.54 -16.06 -16.34
CA GLY A 228 17.72 -16.73 -15.78
C GLY A 228 18.63 -15.80 -14.97
N ASN A 229 19.93 -15.98 -15.11
CA ASN A 229 20.94 -15.23 -14.35
C ASN A 229 21.45 -13.96 -15.04
N LEU A 230 20.74 -13.44 -16.05
CA LEU A 230 21.18 -12.28 -16.80
C LEU A 230 21.32 -11.01 -15.94
N TYR A 231 20.51 -10.87 -14.90
CA TYR A 231 20.59 -9.75 -13.96
C TYR A 231 21.91 -9.70 -13.16
N LEU A 232 22.67 -10.81 -13.07
CA LEU A 232 23.96 -10.86 -12.40
C LEU A 232 25.11 -10.28 -13.26
N THR A 233 24.97 -10.25 -14.58
CA THR A 233 26.06 -9.87 -15.50
C THR A 233 25.66 -8.89 -16.59
N ALA A 234 24.37 -8.78 -16.91
CA ALA A 234 23.84 -7.98 -18.00
C ALA A 234 22.48 -7.37 -17.63
N GLY A 235 22.27 -7.05 -16.35
CA GLY A 235 21.07 -6.39 -15.84
C GLY A 235 20.90 -4.98 -16.40
N SER A 236 19.78 -4.33 -16.07
CA SER A 236 19.56 -2.90 -16.32
C SER A 236 20.52 -2.08 -15.46
N THR A 237 20.99 -0.96 -15.97
CA THR A 237 21.90 -0.05 -15.25
C THR A 237 21.18 0.98 -14.37
N THR A 238 19.86 0.97 -14.33
CA THR A 238 19.04 1.97 -13.62
C THR A 238 18.11 1.37 -12.58
N GLY A 239 18.09 0.05 -12.40
CA GLY A 239 17.10 -0.66 -11.57
C GLY A 239 15.75 -0.86 -12.25
N SER A 240 15.58 -0.37 -13.48
CA SER A 240 14.38 -0.62 -14.28
C SER A 240 14.34 -2.06 -14.80
N VAL A 241 13.14 -2.53 -15.13
CA VAL A 241 12.89 -3.91 -15.55
C VAL A 241 12.70 -3.97 -17.07
N ALA A 242 13.65 -4.61 -17.73
CA ALA A 242 13.64 -4.83 -19.17
C ALA A 242 12.74 -6.03 -19.55
N LEU A 243 11.87 -5.84 -20.53
CA LEU A 243 10.92 -6.84 -20.97
C LEU A 243 11.11 -7.16 -22.47
N PRO A 244 10.78 -8.38 -22.91
CA PRO A 244 10.55 -8.66 -24.32
C PRO A 244 9.47 -7.73 -24.87
N THR A 245 9.59 -7.26 -26.11
CA THR A 245 8.66 -6.29 -26.72
C THR A 245 7.19 -6.73 -26.60
N ALA A 246 6.90 -8.00 -26.81
CA ALA A 246 5.54 -8.52 -26.71
C ALA A 246 4.99 -8.49 -25.27
N VAL A 247 5.84 -8.78 -24.28
CA VAL A 247 5.48 -8.73 -22.85
C VAL A 247 5.27 -7.29 -22.41
N ALA A 248 6.16 -6.37 -22.82
CA ALA A 248 6.05 -4.94 -22.51
C ALA A 248 4.78 -4.33 -23.11
N GLN A 249 4.45 -4.67 -24.36
CA GLN A 249 3.22 -4.20 -25.01
C GLN A 249 1.98 -4.75 -24.31
N ALA A 250 1.96 -6.05 -23.99
CA ALA A 250 0.84 -6.64 -23.26
C ALA A 250 0.67 -6.01 -21.87
N LEU A 251 1.76 -5.72 -21.15
CA LEU A 251 1.72 -5.01 -19.89
C LEU A 251 1.19 -3.59 -20.08
N TYR A 252 1.72 -2.85 -21.05
CA TYR A 252 1.33 -1.48 -21.37
C TYR A 252 -0.18 -1.35 -21.68
N ASP A 253 -0.74 -2.30 -22.43
CA ASP A 253 -2.14 -2.28 -22.83
C ASP A 253 -3.09 -2.61 -21.68
N ASN A 254 -2.62 -3.28 -20.62
CA ASN A 254 -3.46 -3.83 -19.57
C ASN A 254 -3.28 -3.19 -18.20
N VAL A 255 -2.20 -2.43 -17.94
CA VAL A 255 -2.05 -1.69 -16.68
C VAL A 255 -2.70 -0.32 -16.78
N ASP A 256 -3.26 0.12 -15.68
CA ASP A 256 -3.76 1.48 -15.49
C ASP A 256 -2.82 2.24 -14.55
N ASP A 257 -2.94 3.56 -14.50
CA ASP A 257 -2.23 4.39 -13.54
C ASP A 257 -2.65 4.02 -12.11
N GLY A 258 -1.70 3.87 -11.19
CA GLY A 258 -1.95 3.41 -9.83
C GLY A 258 -2.07 1.88 -9.67
N THR A 259 -1.84 1.07 -10.72
CA THR A 259 -1.80 -0.39 -10.58
C THR A 259 -0.69 -0.79 -9.61
N PRO A 260 -0.97 -1.60 -8.57
CA PRO A 260 0.03 -2.11 -7.64
C PRO A 260 1.15 -2.86 -8.36
N VAL A 261 2.39 -2.65 -7.90
CA VAL A 261 3.59 -3.35 -8.37
C VAL A 261 4.33 -3.93 -7.18
N ILE A 262 4.43 -5.24 -7.12
CA ILE A 262 5.07 -5.97 -6.03
C ILE A 262 6.36 -6.61 -6.56
N ILE A 263 7.49 -6.20 -6.00
CA ILE A 263 8.83 -6.70 -6.38
C ILE A 263 9.46 -7.37 -5.19
N TYR A 264 9.93 -8.59 -5.40
CA TYR A 264 10.60 -9.36 -4.36
C TYR A 264 11.70 -10.26 -4.95
N TYR A 265 12.54 -10.78 -4.08
CA TYR A 265 13.50 -11.86 -4.36
C TYR A 265 13.04 -13.08 -3.60
N SER A 266 12.71 -14.15 -4.32
CA SER A 266 12.27 -15.43 -3.72
C SER A 266 13.43 -16.26 -3.16
N GLU A 267 14.68 -15.92 -3.51
CA GLU A 267 15.90 -16.52 -3.01
C GLU A 267 16.79 -15.49 -2.34
N ALA A 268 17.69 -15.93 -1.46
CA ALA A 268 18.68 -15.04 -0.85
C ALA A 268 19.57 -14.40 -1.94
N TYR A 269 19.83 -13.12 -1.81
CA TYR A 269 20.60 -12.34 -2.78
C TYR A 269 21.63 -11.46 -2.09
N GLU A 270 22.68 -11.13 -2.83
CA GLU A 270 23.71 -10.18 -2.40
C GLU A 270 23.79 -9.06 -3.44
N VAL A 271 23.99 -7.84 -2.97
CA VAL A 271 24.18 -6.65 -3.81
C VAL A 271 25.62 -6.19 -3.61
N SER A 272 26.37 -6.10 -4.69
CA SER A 272 27.75 -5.58 -4.67
C SER A 272 27.78 -4.06 -4.51
N GLU A 273 28.87 -3.55 -3.92
CA GLU A 273 29.11 -2.11 -3.77
C GLU A 273 29.34 -1.39 -5.11
#